data_7db129445423c79411da1f5f17f81e0c
#
_entry.id   7db129445423c79411da1f5f17f81e0c
#
_cell.length_a   1.000
_cell.length_b   1.000
_cell.length_c   1.000
_cell.angle_alpha   90.00
_cell.angle_beta   90.00
_cell.angle_gamma   90.00
#
_symmetry.space_group_name_H-M   'P 1'
#
loop_
_entity.id
_entity.type
_entity.pdbx_description
1 polymer ?
#
loop_
_entity_poly.entity_id
_entity_poly.type
_entity_poly.pdbx_seq_one_letter_code
_entity_poly.pdbx_strand_id
1 'polypeptide(L)'
;MLKPFLVAFNDAQITRQSLLDFLDTRPEVKNWFAFMPSAIFVVSDRTAQQLAEVIRAGLPGKNFLITEVPRGANDGWMGENVWDFINNPRSSGRWAL
;
A
#
# COMPACT_ATOMS: atom_id res chain seq x y z
N MET A 1 -4.86 13.81 -5.84
CA MET A 1 -3.40 13.75 -5.67
C MET A 1 -3.01 12.37 -5.19
N LEU A 2 -2.04 11.76 -5.83
CA LEU A 2 -1.53 10.45 -5.42
C LEU A 2 -0.63 10.58 -4.19
N LYS A 3 -0.81 9.69 -3.22
CA LYS A 3 -0.07 9.69 -1.96
C LYS A 3 0.45 8.30 -1.66
N PRO A 4 1.60 8.17 -0.99
CA PRO A 4 2.10 6.88 -0.55
C PRO A 4 1.54 6.50 0.81
N PHE A 5 1.27 5.21 0.98
CA PHE A 5 0.81 4.63 2.24
C PHE A 5 1.64 3.41 2.57
N LEU A 6 1.81 3.15 3.85
CA LEU A 6 2.39 1.91 4.36
C LEU A 6 1.26 1.01 4.85
N VAL A 7 1.26 -0.24 4.40
CA VAL A 7 0.36 -1.28 4.91
C VAL A 7 1.22 -2.32 5.62
N ALA A 8 1.07 -2.41 6.92
CA ALA A 8 1.67 -3.46 7.73
C ALA A 8 0.58 -4.48 8.07
N PHE A 9 0.84 -5.75 7.90
CA PHE A 9 -0.18 -6.79 8.06
C PHE A 9 0.38 -8.01 8.76
N ASN A 10 -0.52 -8.81 9.34
CA ASN A 10 -0.15 -10.06 9.99
C ASN A 10 -0.01 -11.16 8.93
N ASP A 11 1.22 -11.51 8.58
CA ASP A 11 1.50 -12.49 7.53
C ASP A 11 1.18 -13.93 7.95
N ALA A 12 0.86 -14.17 9.22
CA ALA A 12 0.31 -15.44 9.67
C ALA A 12 -1.18 -15.59 9.33
N GLN A 13 -1.88 -14.48 9.07
CA GLN A 13 -3.30 -14.47 8.74
C GLN A 13 -3.55 -14.34 7.25
N ILE A 14 -2.67 -13.64 6.54
CA ILE A 14 -2.78 -13.44 5.11
C ILE A 14 -1.37 -13.39 4.50
N THR A 15 -1.16 -14.13 3.42
CA THR A 15 0.13 -14.07 2.73
C THR A 15 0.25 -12.74 1.97
N ARG A 16 1.49 -12.28 1.80
CA ARG A 16 1.75 -11.08 1.00
C ARG A 16 1.15 -11.22 -0.39
N GLN A 17 1.33 -12.38 -1.03
CA GLN A 17 0.80 -12.59 -2.37
C GLN A 17 -0.72 -12.49 -2.42
N SER A 18 -1.43 -13.05 -1.44
CA SER A 18 -2.88 -12.92 -1.38
C SER A 18 -3.34 -11.48 -1.22
N LEU A 19 -2.62 -10.70 -0.40
CA LEU A 19 -2.91 -9.27 -0.26
C LEU A 19 -2.68 -8.53 -1.58
N LEU A 20 -1.55 -8.79 -2.26
CA LEU A 20 -1.24 -8.15 -3.54
C LEU A 20 -2.26 -8.52 -4.61
N ASP A 21 -2.66 -9.78 -4.67
CA ASP A 21 -3.69 -10.25 -5.62
C ASP A 21 -5.02 -9.52 -5.39
N PHE A 22 -5.40 -9.32 -4.14
CA PHE A 22 -6.60 -8.55 -3.81
C PHE A 22 -6.45 -7.09 -4.23
N LEU A 23 -5.34 -6.45 -3.88
CA LEU A 23 -5.10 -5.03 -4.22
C LEU A 23 -5.10 -4.81 -5.73
N ASP A 24 -4.65 -5.80 -6.51
CA ASP A 24 -4.66 -5.72 -7.96
C ASP A 24 -6.07 -5.67 -8.55
N THR A 25 -7.08 -6.07 -7.81
CA THR A 25 -8.48 -6.00 -8.25
C THR A 25 -9.14 -4.67 -7.90
N ARG A 26 -8.46 -3.77 -7.19
CA ARG A 26 -9.07 -2.57 -6.64
C ARG A 26 -8.60 -1.32 -7.36
N PRO A 27 -9.52 -0.56 -7.98
CA PRO A 27 -9.15 0.70 -8.67
C PRO A 27 -8.70 1.80 -7.72
N GLU A 28 -9.01 1.69 -6.42
CA GLU A 28 -8.52 2.63 -5.40
C GLU A 28 -7.00 2.53 -5.21
N VAL A 29 -6.42 1.37 -5.53
CA VAL A 29 -4.97 1.14 -5.43
C VAL A 29 -4.33 1.41 -6.78
N LYS A 30 -3.56 2.49 -6.88
CA LYS A 30 -2.96 2.92 -8.15
C LYS A 30 -1.60 2.29 -8.41
N ASN A 31 -0.92 1.86 -7.37
CA ASN A 31 0.37 1.21 -7.46
C ASN A 31 0.72 0.58 -6.11
N TRP A 32 1.65 -0.35 -6.09
CA TRP A 32 2.17 -0.92 -4.85
C TRP A 32 3.61 -1.39 -5.04
N PHE A 33 4.33 -1.52 -3.93
CA PHE A 33 5.71 -2.00 -3.89
C PHE A 33 5.86 -2.91 -2.67
N ALA A 34 6.10 -4.18 -2.92
CA ALA A 34 6.29 -5.18 -1.87
C ALA A 34 7.76 -5.22 -1.47
N PHE A 35 8.12 -4.46 -0.44
CA PHE A 35 9.51 -4.30 -0.03
C PHE A 35 9.90 -5.15 1.18
N MET A 36 8.93 -5.69 1.92
CA MET A 36 9.16 -6.57 3.07
C MET A 36 8.09 -7.67 3.11
N PRO A 37 8.35 -8.79 3.81
CA PRO A 37 7.38 -9.90 3.84
C PRO A 37 6.02 -9.54 4.44
N SER A 38 5.98 -8.62 5.41
CA SER A 38 4.75 -8.25 6.14
C SER A 38 4.42 -6.76 6.03
N ALA A 39 5.04 -6.06 5.08
CA ALA A 39 4.78 -4.64 4.88
C ALA A 39 4.95 -4.30 3.40
N ILE A 40 4.03 -3.50 2.88
CA ILE A 40 4.07 -3.04 1.49
C ILE A 40 3.77 -1.55 1.46
N PHE A 41 4.24 -0.87 0.41
CA PHE A 41 3.82 0.47 0.10
C PHE A 41 2.71 0.45 -0.95
N VAL A 42 1.76 1.36 -0.81
CA VAL A 42 0.62 1.51 -1.71
C VAL A 42 0.51 2.98 -2.11
N VAL A 43 0.19 3.23 -3.36
CA VAL A 43 -0.09 4.57 -3.87
C VAL A 43 -1.58 4.67 -4.17
N SER A 44 -2.22 5.72 -3.66
CA SER A 44 -3.65 5.95 -3.84
C SER A 44 -3.96 7.44 -3.74
N ASP A 45 -5.10 7.84 -4.29
CA ASP A 45 -5.67 9.17 -4.10
C ASP A 45 -6.71 9.21 -2.98
N ARG A 46 -6.92 8.08 -2.30
CA ARG A 46 -7.89 7.93 -1.21
C ARG A 46 -7.24 8.27 0.13
N THR A 47 -8.06 8.31 1.18
CA THR A 47 -7.56 8.44 2.55
C THR A 47 -7.18 7.07 3.13
N ALA A 48 -6.40 7.06 4.20
CA ALA A 48 -6.07 5.83 4.91
C ALA A 48 -7.34 5.10 5.38
N GLN A 49 -8.33 5.84 5.87
CA GLN A 49 -9.61 5.27 6.29
C GLN A 49 -10.34 4.60 5.13
N GLN A 50 -10.40 5.26 3.99
CA GLN A 50 -11.06 4.70 2.80
C GLN A 50 -10.38 3.42 2.32
N LEU A 51 -9.05 3.40 2.30
CA LEU A 51 -8.29 2.21 1.92
C LEU A 51 -8.47 1.09 2.95
N ALA A 52 -8.51 1.43 4.24
CA ALA A 52 -8.76 0.43 5.28
C ALA A 52 -10.15 -0.20 5.13
N GLU A 53 -11.15 0.58 4.76
CA GLU A 53 -12.50 0.06 4.49
C GLU A 53 -12.50 -0.93 3.32
N VAL A 54 -11.78 -0.62 2.25
CA VAL A 54 -11.64 -1.51 1.08
C VAL A 54 -11.00 -2.83 1.51
N ILE A 55 -9.93 -2.78 2.27
CA ILE A 55 -9.21 -3.99 2.71
C ILE A 55 -10.07 -4.80 3.67
N ARG A 56 -10.74 -4.16 4.64
CA ARG A 56 -11.62 -4.86 5.58
C ARG A 56 -12.76 -5.58 4.86
N ALA A 57 -13.32 -4.96 3.84
CA ALA A 57 -14.43 -5.55 3.09
C ALA A 57 -13.99 -6.79 2.30
N GLY A 58 -12.80 -6.75 1.72
CA GLY A 58 -12.28 -7.84 0.90
C GLY A 58 -11.58 -8.94 1.68
N LEU A 59 -10.98 -8.61 2.82
CA LEU A 59 -10.19 -9.52 3.66
C LEU A 59 -10.64 -9.41 5.13
N PRO A 60 -11.89 -9.83 5.43
CA PRO A 60 -12.44 -9.64 6.77
C PRO A 60 -11.68 -10.46 7.83
N GLY A 61 -11.57 -9.89 9.02
CA GLY A 61 -10.97 -10.57 10.17
C GLY A 61 -9.44 -10.62 10.15
N LYS A 62 -8.78 -9.95 9.20
CA LYS A 62 -7.32 -9.92 9.12
C LYS A 62 -6.80 -8.65 9.80
N ASN A 63 -5.69 -8.79 10.54
CA ASN A 63 -5.08 -7.65 11.22
C ASN A 63 -4.13 -6.91 10.29
N PHE A 64 -4.32 -5.62 10.17
CA PHE A 64 -3.43 -4.75 9.40
C PHE A 64 -3.51 -3.32 9.92
N LEU A 65 -2.50 -2.54 9.58
CA LEU A 65 -2.48 -1.10 9.81
C LEU A 65 -2.12 -0.43 8.50
N ILE A 66 -2.84 0.62 8.15
CA ILE A 66 -2.47 1.46 7.02
C ILE A 66 -2.27 2.89 7.51
N THR A 67 -1.20 3.52 7.06
CA THR A 67 -0.89 4.90 7.41
C THR A 67 -0.30 5.61 6.21
N GLU A 68 -0.61 6.89 6.08
CA GLU A 68 0.03 7.73 5.08
C GLU A 68 1.52 7.91 5.42
N VAL A 69 2.37 7.99 4.40
CA VAL A 69 3.82 8.16 4.54
C VAL A 69 4.19 9.53 3.99
N PRO A 70 3.96 10.61 4.75
CA PRO A 70 4.23 11.95 4.24
C PRO A 70 5.72 12.22 4.13
N ARG A 71 6.09 12.95 3.09
CA ARG A 71 7.48 13.28 2.81
C ARG A 71 8.08 14.07 3.98
N GLY A 72 9.28 13.65 4.42
CA GLY A 72 9.97 14.29 5.52
C GLY A 72 9.56 13.84 6.92
N ALA A 73 8.55 12.96 7.02
CA ALA A 73 8.05 12.45 8.30
C ALA A 73 8.41 10.97 8.49
N ASN A 74 9.37 10.46 7.74
CA ASN A 74 9.81 9.07 7.82
C ASN A 74 11.29 9.00 7.51
N ASP A 75 11.94 7.93 7.98
CA ASP A 75 13.33 7.65 7.70
C ASP A 75 13.57 6.16 7.87
N GLY A 76 14.68 5.68 7.35
CA GLY A 76 15.03 4.28 7.43
C GLY A 76 16.18 3.95 6.49
N TRP A 77 16.37 2.66 6.28
CA TRP A 77 17.39 2.15 5.37
C TRP A 77 16.73 1.23 4.36
N MET A 78 16.62 1.69 3.13
CA MET A 78 16.00 0.96 2.02
C MET A 78 16.76 1.26 0.73
N GLY A 79 16.54 0.45 -0.29
CA GLY A 79 17.09 0.71 -1.62
C GLY A 79 16.55 2.02 -2.22
N GLU A 80 17.33 2.62 -3.11
CA GLU A 80 16.94 3.88 -3.75
C GLU A 80 15.61 3.77 -4.49
N ASN A 81 15.31 2.62 -5.09
CA ASN A 81 14.05 2.40 -5.80
C ASN A 81 12.85 2.46 -4.86
N VAL A 82 12.99 2.05 -3.61
CA VAL A 82 11.91 2.11 -2.61
C VAL A 82 11.68 3.56 -2.21
N TRP A 83 12.75 4.31 -1.94
CA TRP A 83 12.66 5.74 -1.64
C TRP A 83 12.04 6.52 -2.79
N ASP A 84 12.43 6.23 -4.03
CA ASP A 84 11.82 6.86 -5.21
C ASP A 84 10.33 6.58 -5.28
N PHE A 85 9.92 5.35 -4.99
CA PHE A 85 8.52 4.96 -5.03
C PHE A 85 7.66 5.80 -4.07
N ILE A 86 8.11 5.99 -2.83
CA ILE A 86 7.33 6.75 -1.83
C ILE A 86 7.48 8.26 -1.97
N ASN A 87 8.61 8.74 -2.49
CA ASN A 87 8.85 10.19 -2.65
C ASN A 87 8.27 10.75 -3.95
N ASN A 88 8.03 9.89 -4.93
CA ASN A 88 7.46 10.27 -6.23
C ASN A 88 6.28 9.34 -6.56
N PRO A 89 5.20 9.38 -5.77
CA PRO A 89 4.08 8.46 -5.94
C PRO A 89 3.41 8.67 -7.30
N ARG A 90 3.21 7.55 -8.02
CA ARG A 90 2.63 7.56 -9.36
C ARG A 90 1.86 6.29 -9.60
N SER A 91 0.91 6.36 -10.53
CA SER A 91 0.14 5.21 -10.96
C SER A 91 1.02 4.22 -11.72
N SER A 92 0.70 2.93 -11.59
CA SER A 92 1.32 1.88 -12.41
C SER A 92 0.82 1.89 -13.86
N GLY A 93 -0.24 2.68 -14.14
CA GLY A 93 -0.92 2.69 -15.42
C GLY A 93 -2.09 1.73 -15.52
N ARG A 94 -2.23 0.80 -14.54
CA ARG A 94 -3.31 -0.20 -14.57
C ARG A 94 -4.69 0.45 -14.49
N TRP A 95 -4.84 1.48 -13.67
CA TRP A 95 -6.09 2.21 -13.49
C TRP A 95 -5.94 3.65 -13.97
N ALA A 96 -5.21 3.86 -15.05
CA ALA A 96 -5.02 5.18 -15.62
C ALA A 96 -6.35 5.71 -16.18
N LEU A 97 -6.63 6.97 -15.88
CA LEU A 97 -7.83 7.66 -16.35
C LEU A 97 -7.44 8.79 -17.29
#